data_7f37851bafd04b1a41a02d2f0e0493ec
#
_entry.id   7f37851bafd04b1a41a02d2f0e0493ec
#
_cell.length_a   1.000
_cell.length_b   1.000
_cell.length_c   1.000
_cell.angle_alpha   90.00
_cell.angle_beta   90.00
_cell.angle_gamma   90.00
#
_symmetry.space_group_name_H-M   'P 1'
#
loop_
_entity.id
_entity.type
_entity.pdbx_description
1 polymer ?
#
loop_
_entity_poly.entity_id
_entity_poly.type
_entity_poly.pdbx_seq_one_letter_code
_entity_poly.pdbx_strand_id
1 'polypeptide(L)'
;MSNINELQHITLIGTGLVGQGWAIVFARAGFRVTLYDHDIKALERAMAEISGSLEDLEQHGLLEWADYLRPRIEIATDLESALHGAIYVQESVPEVLELKREIFAALDALAPPEVILASSTSAIAASQFTENLSGRGRCVVAHPVNPPYLVPLVEIVPAPWTSADTVNRTQQLMNQAGQVPILVRHEVQGFILNRLQAALLNEAFRLVENGYASTEDVDKTIRDGLGLRWSFMGPFETIDLNAPEGVRDYAERYSQTLYEMAQSQAWAKRWSEELVTAVEAERRQLLPANNLATRRRWRDRRLMALLAHRRRADQEIGE
;
A
#
# COMPACT_ATOMS: atom_id res chain seq x y z
N MET A 1 14.18 -17.66 -23.96
CA MET A 1 14.99 -17.11 -22.85
C MET A 1 15.34 -15.69 -23.23
N SER A 2 14.57 -14.69 -22.77
CA SER A 2 14.92 -13.28 -22.97
C SER A 2 16.24 -12.99 -22.27
N ASN A 3 17.14 -12.33 -22.98
CA ASN A 3 18.44 -11.92 -22.44
C ASN A 3 18.24 -11.08 -21.18
N ILE A 4 18.90 -11.43 -20.09
CA ILE A 4 18.88 -10.69 -18.80
C ILE A 4 19.30 -9.21 -19.00
N ASN A 5 20.04 -8.90 -20.08
CA ASN A 5 20.48 -7.54 -20.43
C ASN A 5 19.40 -6.62 -21.01
N GLU A 6 18.18 -7.11 -21.29
CA GLU A 6 17.05 -6.30 -21.83
C GLU A 6 15.91 -6.11 -20.83
N LEU A 7 16.07 -6.51 -19.57
CA LEU A 7 15.03 -6.30 -18.56
C LEU A 7 14.95 -4.82 -18.19
N GLN A 8 13.75 -4.27 -18.24
CA GLN A 8 13.49 -2.91 -17.75
C GLN A 8 13.91 -2.80 -16.28
N HIS A 9 14.59 -1.71 -15.94
CA HIS A 9 15.23 -1.51 -14.64
C HIS A 9 14.42 -0.56 -13.76
N ILE A 10 14.16 -1.00 -12.53
CA ILE A 10 13.47 -0.23 -11.47
C ILE A 10 14.45 0.03 -10.34
N THR A 11 14.50 1.27 -9.88
CA THR A 11 15.31 1.65 -8.71
C THR A 11 14.40 1.91 -7.51
N LEU A 12 14.78 1.37 -6.36
CA LEU A 12 14.08 1.53 -5.09
C LEU A 12 14.97 2.26 -4.09
N ILE A 13 14.47 3.37 -3.55
CA ILE A 13 15.18 4.22 -2.59
C ILE A 13 14.56 4.01 -1.21
N GLY A 14 15.36 3.52 -0.27
CA GLY A 14 14.90 3.12 1.06
C GLY A 14 14.51 1.65 1.13
N THR A 15 15.07 0.94 2.11
CA THR A 15 14.99 -0.52 2.26
C THR A 15 14.20 -0.96 3.49
N GLY A 16 13.29 -0.11 3.96
CA GLY A 16 12.28 -0.47 4.96
C GLY A 16 11.27 -1.49 4.43
N LEU A 17 10.26 -1.83 5.24
CA LEU A 17 9.23 -2.83 4.90
C LEU A 17 8.55 -2.58 3.55
N VAL A 18 8.29 -1.31 3.22
CA VAL A 18 7.65 -0.93 1.95
C VAL A 18 8.60 -1.12 0.77
N GLY A 19 9.87 -0.67 0.89
CA GLY A 19 10.88 -0.85 -0.16
C GLY A 19 11.17 -2.32 -0.43
N GLN A 20 11.31 -3.15 0.60
CA GLN A 20 11.43 -4.60 0.47
C GLN A 20 10.22 -5.22 -0.25
N GLY A 21 9.02 -4.77 0.11
CA GLY A 21 7.80 -5.23 -0.54
C GLY A 21 7.76 -4.88 -2.03
N TRP A 22 8.18 -3.68 -2.40
CA TRP A 22 8.30 -3.27 -3.80
C TRP A 22 9.35 -4.08 -4.56
N ALA A 23 10.47 -4.44 -3.92
CA ALA A 23 11.47 -5.29 -4.56
C ALA A 23 10.87 -6.64 -4.99
N ILE A 24 10.08 -7.26 -4.12
CA ILE A 24 9.37 -8.51 -4.43
C ILE A 24 8.36 -8.30 -5.56
N VAL A 25 7.57 -7.22 -5.53
CA VAL A 25 6.57 -6.90 -6.56
C VAL A 25 7.23 -6.80 -7.94
N PHE A 26 8.25 -5.95 -8.08
CA PHE A 26 8.86 -5.71 -9.37
C PHE A 26 9.72 -6.90 -9.86
N ALA A 27 10.44 -7.57 -8.97
CA ALA A 27 11.20 -8.77 -9.36
C ALA A 27 10.27 -9.89 -9.85
N ARG A 28 9.13 -10.11 -9.18
CA ARG A 28 8.10 -11.09 -9.58
C ARG A 28 7.49 -10.76 -10.94
N ALA A 29 7.35 -9.48 -11.24
CA ALA A 29 6.84 -9.00 -12.53
C ALA A 29 7.86 -9.08 -13.68
N GLY A 30 9.10 -9.48 -13.39
CA GLY A 30 10.13 -9.68 -14.40
C GLY A 30 11.11 -8.51 -14.57
N PHE A 31 11.02 -7.48 -13.75
CA PHE A 31 11.95 -6.35 -13.78
C PHE A 31 13.29 -6.70 -13.10
N ARG A 32 14.36 -6.01 -13.51
CA ARG A 32 15.58 -5.88 -12.74
C ARG A 32 15.35 -4.78 -11.70
N VAL A 33 15.76 -5.04 -10.47
CA VAL A 33 15.52 -4.15 -9.33
C VAL A 33 16.84 -3.80 -8.66
N THR A 34 17.13 -2.51 -8.50
CA THR A 34 18.25 -2.05 -7.70
C THR A 34 17.75 -1.38 -6.43
N LEU A 35 18.21 -1.88 -5.29
CA LEU A 35 17.97 -1.29 -3.97
C LEU A 35 19.09 -0.31 -3.63
N TYR A 36 18.73 0.85 -3.13
CA TYR A 36 19.63 1.83 -2.56
C TYR A 36 19.13 2.32 -1.19
N ASP A 37 20.04 2.35 -0.25
CA ASP A 37 19.85 2.97 1.06
C ASP A 37 21.19 3.60 1.50
N HIS A 38 21.13 4.67 2.29
CA HIS A 38 22.32 5.29 2.85
C HIS A 38 23.01 4.41 3.92
N ASP A 39 22.28 3.46 4.52
CA ASP A 39 22.80 2.47 5.49
C ASP A 39 23.03 1.11 4.81
N ILE A 40 24.29 0.78 4.56
CA ILE A 40 24.69 -0.51 3.96
C ILE A 40 24.19 -1.70 4.80
N LYS A 41 24.14 -1.57 6.13
CA LYS A 41 23.61 -2.64 6.98
C LYS A 41 22.11 -2.82 6.81
N ALA A 42 21.37 -1.74 6.48
CA ALA A 42 19.95 -1.85 6.14
C ALA A 42 19.75 -2.61 4.82
N LEU A 43 20.61 -2.39 3.82
CA LEU A 43 20.62 -3.14 2.56
C LEU A 43 20.84 -4.64 2.78
N GLU A 44 21.84 -5.01 3.58
CA GLU A 44 22.13 -6.42 3.90
C GLU A 44 20.97 -7.11 4.61
N ARG A 45 20.36 -6.43 5.61
CA ARG A 45 19.18 -6.94 6.30
C ARG A 45 17.99 -7.10 5.36
N ALA A 46 17.76 -6.11 4.49
CA ALA A 46 16.68 -6.15 3.52
C ALA A 46 16.79 -7.33 2.56
N MET A 47 17.98 -7.62 2.05
CA MET A 47 18.20 -8.78 1.17
C MET A 47 17.87 -10.11 1.87
N ALA A 48 18.22 -10.25 3.14
CA ALA A 48 17.89 -11.45 3.92
C ALA A 48 16.36 -11.57 4.15
N GLU A 49 15.69 -10.46 4.49
CA GLU A 49 14.23 -10.43 4.71
C GLU A 49 13.44 -10.67 3.42
N ILE A 50 13.89 -10.09 2.29
CA ILE A 50 13.33 -10.35 0.96
C ILE A 50 13.44 -11.84 0.62
N SER A 51 14.62 -12.45 0.84
CA SER A 51 14.83 -13.88 0.58
C SER A 51 13.86 -14.74 1.37
N GLY A 52 13.68 -14.47 2.67
CA GLY A 52 12.72 -15.19 3.51
C GLY A 52 11.26 -15.00 3.05
N SER A 53 10.90 -13.80 2.58
CA SER A 53 9.56 -13.53 2.05
C SER A 53 9.30 -14.25 0.72
N LEU A 54 10.30 -14.37 -0.14
CA LEU A 54 10.21 -15.14 -1.40
C LEU A 54 10.02 -16.64 -1.11
N GLU A 55 10.72 -17.19 -0.12
CA GLU A 55 10.55 -18.58 0.33
C GLU A 55 9.14 -18.82 0.91
N ASP A 56 8.64 -17.90 1.75
CA ASP A 56 7.26 -17.98 2.27
C ASP A 56 6.22 -17.94 1.14
N LEU A 57 6.43 -17.11 0.10
CA LEU A 57 5.54 -17.06 -1.08
C LEU A 57 5.54 -18.37 -1.86
N GLU A 58 6.71 -18.98 -2.07
CA GLU A 58 6.85 -20.28 -2.74
C GLU A 58 6.14 -21.39 -1.95
N GLN A 59 6.35 -21.46 -0.63
CA GLN A 59 5.71 -22.43 0.26
C GLN A 59 4.16 -22.34 0.23
N HIS A 60 3.61 -21.13 -0.04
CA HIS A 60 2.17 -20.92 -0.13
C HIS A 60 1.61 -20.98 -1.56
N GLY A 61 2.41 -21.38 -2.55
CA GLY A 61 1.98 -21.55 -3.93
C GLY A 61 1.67 -20.24 -4.67
N LEU A 62 2.22 -19.12 -4.17
CA LEU A 62 2.07 -17.79 -4.81
C LEU A 62 3.23 -17.45 -5.73
N LEU A 63 4.27 -18.25 -5.69
CA LEU A 63 5.48 -18.18 -6.49
C LEU A 63 5.93 -19.61 -6.82
N GLU A 64 6.43 -19.83 -8.05
CA GLU A 64 6.90 -21.15 -8.46
C GLU A 64 8.34 -21.42 -7.98
N TRP A 65 9.25 -20.43 -8.15
CA TRP A 65 10.68 -20.58 -7.82
C TRP A 65 11.27 -19.28 -7.25
N ALA A 66 11.49 -19.23 -5.94
CA ALA A 66 12.09 -18.12 -5.23
C ALA A 66 13.53 -17.83 -5.71
N ASP A 67 14.32 -18.85 -5.94
CA ASP A 67 15.71 -18.74 -6.38
C ASP A 67 15.87 -18.07 -7.76
N TYR A 68 14.85 -18.11 -8.61
CA TYR A 68 14.89 -17.47 -9.91
C TYR A 68 14.72 -15.93 -9.82
N LEU A 69 14.12 -15.42 -8.74
CA LEU A 69 13.89 -14.00 -8.54
C LEU A 69 15.01 -13.29 -7.81
N ARG A 70 15.75 -13.99 -6.93
CA ARG A 70 16.85 -13.39 -6.15
C ARG A 70 17.90 -12.70 -7.02
N PRO A 71 18.35 -13.26 -8.15
CA PRO A 71 19.34 -12.60 -9.02
C PRO A 71 18.82 -11.35 -9.75
N ARG A 72 17.51 -11.09 -9.68
CA ARG A 72 16.91 -9.88 -10.27
C ARG A 72 17.00 -8.68 -9.33
N ILE A 73 17.33 -8.91 -8.05
CA ILE A 73 17.41 -7.88 -7.02
C ILE A 73 18.87 -7.71 -6.64
N GLU A 74 19.39 -6.53 -6.89
CA GLU A 74 20.78 -6.15 -6.58
C GLU A 74 20.80 -4.90 -5.69
N ILE A 75 21.94 -4.61 -5.10
CA ILE A 75 22.18 -3.42 -4.29
C ILE A 75 23.15 -2.48 -4.99
N ALA A 76 22.94 -1.19 -4.84
CA ALA A 76 23.89 -0.15 -5.21
C ALA A 76 24.44 0.56 -3.97
N THR A 77 25.70 0.97 -4.03
CA THR A 77 26.38 1.64 -2.93
C THR A 77 26.32 3.16 -3.01
N ASP A 78 25.91 3.70 -4.16
CA ASP A 78 25.72 5.13 -4.41
C ASP A 78 24.47 5.37 -5.27
N LEU A 79 23.94 6.59 -5.17
CA LEU A 79 22.69 6.96 -5.82
C LEU A 79 22.83 7.03 -7.35
N GLU A 80 23.94 7.47 -7.87
CA GLU A 80 24.16 7.61 -9.31
C GLU A 80 24.18 6.24 -9.99
N SER A 81 24.90 5.28 -9.44
CA SER A 81 24.92 3.90 -9.94
C SER A 81 23.55 3.22 -9.81
N ALA A 82 22.79 3.53 -8.74
CA ALA A 82 21.45 3.01 -8.57
C ALA A 82 20.48 3.47 -9.68
N LEU A 83 20.65 4.70 -10.17
CA LEU A 83 19.80 5.32 -11.18
C LEU A 83 20.18 4.93 -12.61
N HIS A 84 21.34 4.30 -12.81
CA HIS A 84 21.84 3.98 -14.16
C HIS A 84 20.91 3.01 -14.89
N GLY A 85 20.33 3.45 -16.00
CA GLY A 85 19.39 2.66 -16.81
C GLY A 85 18.00 2.44 -16.21
N ALA A 86 17.69 3.12 -15.10
CA ALA A 86 16.35 3.06 -14.52
C ALA A 86 15.31 3.73 -15.44
N ILE A 87 14.12 3.14 -15.51
CA ILE A 87 12.94 3.73 -16.16
C ILE A 87 11.96 4.31 -15.14
N TYR A 88 12.07 3.90 -13.89
CA TYR A 88 11.19 4.27 -12.80
C TYR A 88 11.94 4.16 -11.47
N VAL A 89 11.69 5.12 -10.60
CA VAL A 89 12.21 5.18 -9.23
C VAL A 89 11.05 5.17 -8.25
N GLN A 90 11.07 4.28 -7.26
CA GLN A 90 10.12 4.26 -6.15
C GLN A 90 10.83 4.64 -4.85
N GLU A 91 10.53 5.78 -4.30
CA GLU A 91 11.05 6.24 -3.02
C GLU A 91 10.19 5.71 -1.86
N SER A 92 10.83 5.17 -0.83
CA SER A 92 10.22 4.61 0.37
C SER A 92 11.02 4.96 1.64
N VAL A 93 11.58 6.18 1.68
CA VAL A 93 12.26 6.70 2.88
C VAL A 93 11.26 7.12 3.97
N PRO A 94 11.70 7.37 5.22
CA PRO A 94 10.80 7.80 6.30
C PRO A 94 9.90 8.98 5.92
N GLU A 95 8.71 9.04 6.51
CA GLU A 95 7.66 10.02 6.24
C GLU A 95 8.00 11.40 6.87
N VAL A 96 9.08 12.01 6.39
CA VAL A 96 9.60 13.32 6.81
C VAL A 96 9.72 14.23 5.60
N LEU A 97 9.01 15.36 5.61
CA LEU A 97 8.89 16.25 4.45
C LEU A 97 10.25 16.77 3.94
N GLU A 98 11.11 17.19 4.86
CA GLU A 98 12.45 17.72 4.53
C GLU A 98 13.30 16.64 3.86
N LEU A 99 13.30 15.42 4.38
CA LEU A 99 14.02 14.30 3.79
C LEU A 99 13.50 13.99 2.38
N LYS A 100 12.18 14.04 2.16
CA LYS A 100 11.60 13.83 0.84
C LYS A 100 12.02 14.93 -0.15
N ARG A 101 12.06 16.18 0.31
CA ARG A 101 12.57 17.32 -0.51
C ARG A 101 14.02 17.10 -0.93
N GLU A 102 14.89 16.72 0.00
CA GLU A 102 16.31 16.45 -0.26
C GLU A 102 16.49 15.30 -1.26
N ILE A 103 15.82 14.18 -1.02
CA ILE A 103 15.90 13.01 -1.90
C ILE A 103 15.35 13.31 -3.29
N PHE A 104 14.18 13.94 -3.40
CA PHE A 104 13.59 14.26 -4.70
C PHE A 104 14.41 15.30 -5.47
N ALA A 105 15.06 16.25 -4.79
CA ALA A 105 16.00 17.16 -5.43
C ALA A 105 17.22 16.43 -6.01
N ALA A 106 17.78 15.47 -5.26
CA ALA A 106 18.89 14.65 -5.75
C ALA A 106 18.46 13.74 -6.92
N LEU A 107 17.29 13.11 -6.81
CA LEU A 107 16.73 12.28 -7.88
C LEU A 107 16.45 13.08 -9.16
N ASP A 108 15.88 14.30 -9.03
CA ASP A 108 15.60 15.16 -10.18
C ASP A 108 16.87 15.65 -10.89
N ALA A 109 17.95 15.85 -10.13
CA ALA A 109 19.23 16.28 -10.66
C ALA A 109 20.01 15.15 -11.37
N LEU A 110 19.88 13.90 -10.89
CA LEU A 110 20.70 12.76 -11.33
C LEU A 110 20.00 11.85 -12.33
N ALA A 111 18.69 11.66 -12.18
CA ALA A 111 17.94 10.73 -13.04
C ALA A 111 17.68 11.36 -14.43
N PRO A 112 17.80 10.56 -15.52
CA PRO A 112 17.41 11.01 -16.86
C PRO A 112 15.98 11.57 -16.89
N PRO A 113 15.69 12.59 -17.75
CA PRO A 113 14.41 13.31 -17.72
C PRO A 113 13.17 12.45 -18.02
N GLU A 114 13.34 11.31 -18.69
CA GLU A 114 12.27 10.34 -19.01
C GLU A 114 11.91 9.43 -17.83
N VAL A 115 12.73 9.36 -16.79
CA VAL A 115 12.53 8.50 -15.62
C VAL A 115 11.43 9.07 -14.73
N ILE A 116 10.44 8.23 -14.40
CA ILE A 116 9.38 8.60 -13.44
C ILE A 116 9.93 8.53 -12.02
N LEU A 117 9.65 9.56 -11.23
CA LEU A 117 10.03 9.65 -9.82
C LEU A 117 8.78 9.53 -8.95
N ALA A 118 8.60 8.36 -8.34
CA ALA A 118 7.42 8.07 -7.53
C ALA A 118 7.77 7.98 -6.04
N SER A 119 6.83 8.37 -5.18
CA SER A 119 6.93 8.23 -3.72
C SER A 119 5.88 7.26 -3.18
N SER A 120 6.29 6.47 -2.19
CA SER A 120 5.40 5.59 -1.40
C SER A 120 4.77 6.32 -0.21
N THR A 121 4.86 7.64 -0.14
CA THR A 121 4.28 8.42 0.96
C THR A 121 2.79 8.08 1.16
N SER A 122 2.38 8.02 2.42
CA SER A 122 0.99 7.73 2.80
C SER A 122 0.17 8.97 3.16
N ALA A 123 0.83 10.11 3.40
CA ALA A 123 0.17 11.31 3.91
C ALA A 123 0.70 12.63 3.32
N ILE A 124 1.95 12.68 2.83
CA ILE A 124 2.55 13.90 2.29
C ILE A 124 2.24 13.99 0.80
N ALA A 125 1.48 15.01 0.39
CA ALA A 125 1.16 15.23 -1.01
C ALA A 125 2.42 15.54 -1.83
N ALA A 126 2.49 15.04 -3.08
CA ALA A 126 3.64 15.25 -3.96
C ALA A 126 3.93 16.73 -4.18
N SER A 127 2.91 17.59 -4.16
CA SER A 127 3.06 19.05 -4.27
C SER A 127 3.93 19.65 -3.18
N GLN A 128 4.01 19.05 -1.98
CA GLN A 128 4.77 19.62 -0.87
C GLN A 128 6.29 19.43 -1.00
N PHE A 129 6.75 18.46 -1.79
CA PHE A 129 8.18 18.17 -1.94
C PHE A 129 8.69 18.24 -3.38
N THR A 130 7.82 18.46 -4.37
CA THR A 130 8.22 18.53 -5.79
C THR A 130 8.00 19.90 -6.45
N GLU A 131 7.41 20.88 -5.76
CA GLU A 131 7.02 22.18 -6.31
C GLU A 131 8.17 22.91 -7.01
N ASN A 132 9.37 22.86 -6.42
CA ASN A 132 10.54 23.59 -6.88
C ASN A 132 11.46 22.79 -7.82
N LEU A 133 11.06 21.58 -8.22
CA LEU A 133 11.86 20.73 -9.10
C LEU A 133 11.65 21.11 -10.56
N SER A 134 12.71 21.09 -11.36
CA SER A 134 12.64 21.32 -12.80
C SER A 134 11.87 20.22 -13.51
N GLY A 135 12.04 18.96 -13.09
CA GLY A 135 11.37 17.78 -13.59
C GLY A 135 10.07 17.41 -12.87
N ARG A 136 9.43 18.32 -12.14
CA ARG A 136 8.23 18.07 -11.34
C ARG A 136 7.08 17.38 -12.07
N GLY A 137 7.03 17.55 -13.41
CA GLY A 137 6.01 16.91 -14.26
C GLY A 137 6.11 15.38 -14.30
N ARG A 138 7.28 14.81 -13.96
CA ARG A 138 7.53 13.35 -13.88
C ARG A 138 7.42 12.78 -12.47
N CYS A 139 7.06 13.62 -11.49
CA CYS A 139 6.90 13.21 -10.09
C CYS A 139 5.44 12.84 -9.79
N VAL A 140 5.24 11.77 -9.03
CA VAL A 140 3.91 11.26 -8.68
C VAL A 140 3.98 10.53 -7.33
N VAL A 141 2.86 10.43 -6.62
CA VAL A 141 2.73 9.46 -5.54
C VAL A 141 2.17 8.16 -6.10
N ALA A 142 2.83 7.04 -5.77
CA ALA A 142 2.35 5.68 -5.99
C ALA A 142 2.31 4.99 -4.61
N HIS A 143 1.21 5.22 -3.88
CA HIS A 143 1.03 4.80 -2.49
C HIS A 143 0.56 3.34 -2.41
N PRO A 144 1.38 2.41 -1.88
CA PRO A 144 1.00 1.01 -1.73
C PRO A 144 0.28 0.75 -0.42
N VAL A 145 -0.36 -0.40 -0.31
CA VAL A 145 -0.77 -0.97 0.97
C VAL A 145 0.27 -1.97 1.46
N ASN A 146 0.74 -1.81 2.69
CA ASN A 146 1.78 -2.69 3.24
C ASN A 146 1.19 -4.04 3.75
N PRO A 147 1.74 -5.20 3.33
CA PRO A 147 2.88 -5.36 2.42
C PRO A 147 2.44 -5.40 0.93
N PRO A 148 3.12 -4.64 0.04
CA PRO A 148 2.71 -4.47 -1.36
C PRO A 148 2.59 -5.77 -2.16
N TYR A 149 3.42 -6.76 -1.86
CA TYR A 149 3.41 -8.05 -2.56
C TYR A 149 2.23 -8.97 -2.18
N LEU A 150 1.45 -8.59 -1.14
CA LEU A 150 0.24 -9.31 -0.69
C LEU A 150 -1.04 -8.48 -0.83
N VAL A 151 -0.95 -7.16 -0.79
CA VAL A 151 -2.09 -6.26 -0.93
C VAL A 151 -1.86 -5.41 -2.18
N PRO A 152 -2.48 -5.73 -3.30
CA PRO A 152 -2.08 -5.20 -4.60
C PRO A 152 -2.54 -3.76 -4.87
N LEU A 153 -3.35 -3.15 -4.01
CA LEU A 153 -3.85 -1.80 -4.23
C LEU A 153 -2.72 -0.77 -4.23
N VAL A 154 -2.70 0.09 -5.26
CA VAL A 154 -1.79 1.24 -5.36
C VAL A 154 -2.58 2.49 -5.71
N GLU A 155 -2.50 3.53 -4.88
CA GLU A 155 -3.11 4.83 -5.16
C GLU A 155 -2.15 5.70 -5.96
N ILE A 156 -2.50 6.03 -7.19
CA ILE A 156 -1.75 6.97 -8.02
C ILE A 156 -2.30 8.38 -7.77
N VAL A 157 -1.48 9.24 -7.16
CA VAL A 157 -1.89 10.59 -6.75
C VAL A 157 -0.99 11.62 -7.44
N PRO A 158 -1.46 12.26 -8.51
CA PRO A 158 -0.71 13.31 -9.19
C PRO A 158 -0.69 14.61 -8.39
N ALA A 159 0.44 15.33 -8.41
CA ALA A 159 0.48 16.74 -8.07
C ALA A 159 -0.19 17.59 -9.18
N PRO A 160 -0.50 18.87 -8.94
CA PRO A 160 -1.11 19.74 -9.96
C PRO A 160 -0.32 19.86 -11.27
N TRP A 161 0.98 19.63 -11.22
CA TRP A 161 1.91 19.70 -12.36
C TRP A 161 2.34 18.34 -12.91
N THR A 162 1.94 17.24 -12.28
CA THR A 162 2.25 15.89 -12.80
C THR A 162 1.62 15.73 -14.18
N SER A 163 2.43 15.32 -15.17
CA SER A 163 1.94 15.15 -16.52
C SER A 163 0.97 13.97 -16.65
N ALA A 164 0.03 14.07 -17.59
CA ALA A 164 -0.86 12.95 -17.89
C ALA A 164 -0.09 11.72 -18.39
N ASP A 165 1.03 11.91 -19.08
CA ASP A 165 1.92 10.83 -19.50
C ASP A 165 2.51 10.09 -18.29
N THR A 166 3.01 10.83 -17.30
CA THR A 166 3.52 10.26 -16.04
C THR A 166 2.46 9.40 -15.34
N VAL A 167 1.23 9.91 -15.23
CA VAL A 167 0.12 9.16 -14.63
C VAL A 167 -0.16 7.87 -15.40
N ASN A 168 -0.31 7.97 -16.71
CA ASN A 168 -0.63 6.82 -17.57
C ASN A 168 0.46 5.75 -17.54
N ARG A 169 1.73 6.16 -17.66
CA ARG A 169 2.88 5.24 -17.60
C ARG A 169 3.01 4.58 -16.22
N THR A 170 2.74 5.33 -15.15
CA THR A 170 2.74 4.76 -13.79
C THR A 170 1.63 3.72 -13.63
N GLN A 171 0.40 3.99 -14.09
CA GLN A 171 -0.69 3.02 -14.06
C GLN A 171 -0.38 1.76 -14.88
N GLN A 172 0.19 1.93 -16.08
CA GLN A 172 0.61 0.80 -16.93
C GLN A 172 1.67 -0.06 -16.25
N LEU A 173 2.70 0.58 -15.66
CA LEU A 173 3.75 -0.12 -14.93
C LEU A 173 3.19 -0.90 -13.73
N MET A 174 2.29 -0.30 -12.96
CA MET A 174 1.67 -0.97 -11.80
C MET A 174 0.80 -2.15 -12.24
N ASN A 175 0.00 -2.02 -13.31
CA ASN A 175 -0.74 -3.14 -13.91
C ASN A 175 0.21 -4.26 -14.36
N GLN A 176 1.30 -3.92 -15.07
CA GLN A 176 2.32 -4.89 -15.48
C GLN A 176 2.98 -5.58 -14.28
N ALA A 177 3.15 -4.86 -13.18
CA ALA A 177 3.66 -5.39 -11.91
C ALA A 177 2.64 -6.27 -11.14
N GLY A 178 1.43 -6.48 -11.68
CA GLY A 178 0.37 -7.26 -11.04
C GLY A 178 -0.28 -6.54 -9.87
N GLN A 179 -0.19 -5.21 -9.85
CA GLN A 179 -0.86 -4.36 -8.88
C GLN A 179 -2.22 -3.89 -9.42
N VAL A 180 -3.05 -3.35 -8.55
CA VAL A 180 -4.36 -2.74 -8.86
C VAL A 180 -4.25 -1.22 -8.66
N PRO A 181 -3.82 -0.46 -9.67
CA PRO A 181 -3.69 0.98 -9.56
C PRO A 181 -5.06 1.66 -9.62
N ILE A 182 -5.33 2.56 -8.68
CA ILE A 182 -6.46 3.47 -8.71
C ILE A 182 -5.97 4.91 -8.85
N LEU A 183 -6.72 5.75 -9.54
CA LEU A 183 -6.40 7.17 -9.70
C LEU A 183 -7.12 8.01 -8.65
N VAL A 184 -6.35 8.68 -7.82
CA VAL A 184 -6.85 9.76 -6.96
C VAL A 184 -6.77 11.05 -7.77
N ARG A 185 -7.89 11.56 -8.25
CA ARG A 185 -7.94 12.63 -9.25
C ARG A 185 -7.31 13.95 -8.82
N HIS A 186 -7.33 14.23 -7.51
CA HIS A 186 -6.74 15.42 -6.90
C HIS A 186 -6.13 15.04 -5.55
N GLU A 187 -5.05 15.73 -5.19
CA GLU A 187 -4.46 15.56 -3.86
C GLU A 187 -5.50 15.83 -2.77
N VAL A 188 -5.64 14.90 -1.86
CA VAL A 188 -6.46 15.02 -0.66
C VAL A 188 -5.71 14.36 0.49
N GLN A 189 -5.75 14.97 1.66
CA GLN A 189 -5.07 14.43 2.83
C GLN A 189 -5.55 13.01 3.14
N GLY A 190 -4.59 12.07 3.23
CA GLY A 190 -4.88 10.65 3.51
C GLY A 190 -5.40 9.86 2.31
N PHE A 191 -5.44 10.46 1.11
CA PHE A 191 -5.88 9.84 -0.15
C PHE A 191 -7.27 9.17 -0.01
N ILE A 192 -7.54 8.06 -0.66
CA ILE A 192 -8.83 7.35 -0.51
C ILE A 192 -8.74 6.32 0.60
N LEU A 193 -7.70 5.47 0.59
CA LEU A 193 -7.56 4.36 1.53
C LEU A 193 -7.54 4.83 2.99
N ASN A 194 -6.62 5.76 3.32
CA ASN A 194 -6.48 6.23 4.69
C ASN A 194 -7.70 7.01 5.17
N ARG A 195 -8.42 7.69 4.27
CA ARG A 195 -9.69 8.36 4.61
C ARG A 195 -10.78 7.37 5.01
N LEU A 196 -10.94 6.30 4.23
CA LEU A 196 -11.90 5.23 4.55
C LEU A 196 -11.50 4.52 5.85
N GLN A 197 -10.22 4.21 6.03
CA GLN A 197 -9.71 3.62 7.25
C GLN A 197 -9.90 4.53 8.47
N ALA A 198 -9.63 5.83 8.33
CA ALA A 198 -9.82 6.79 9.41
C ALA A 198 -11.31 6.92 9.81
N ALA A 199 -12.22 6.94 8.85
CA ALA A 199 -13.65 6.96 9.13
C ALA A 199 -14.09 5.74 9.95
N LEU A 200 -13.62 4.55 9.56
CA LEU A 200 -13.90 3.30 10.26
C LEU A 200 -13.29 3.29 11.68
N LEU A 201 -12.01 3.68 11.81
CA LEU A 201 -11.33 3.69 13.11
C LEU A 201 -11.95 4.70 14.07
N ASN A 202 -12.30 5.90 13.60
CA ASN A 202 -12.93 6.91 14.45
C ASN A 202 -14.26 6.40 15.02
N GLU A 203 -15.04 5.67 14.23
CA GLU A 203 -16.28 5.07 14.72
C GLU A 203 -15.98 3.89 15.68
N ALA A 204 -15.03 3.03 15.34
CA ALA A 204 -14.61 1.91 16.20
C ALA A 204 -14.19 2.38 17.60
N PHE A 205 -13.34 3.40 17.68
CA PHE A 205 -12.92 3.99 18.95
C PHE A 205 -14.09 4.62 19.72
N ARG A 206 -15.04 5.29 19.03
CA ARG A 206 -16.22 5.87 19.65
C ARG A 206 -17.15 4.81 20.25
N LEU A 207 -17.35 3.69 19.55
CA LEU A 207 -18.19 2.60 20.06
C LEU A 207 -17.59 2.01 21.35
N VAL A 208 -16.27 1.88 21.42
CA VAL A 208 -15.57 1.43 22.64
C VAL A 208 -15.62 2.49 23.73
N GLU A 209 -15.35 3.76 23.43
CA GLU A 209 -15.38 4.88 24.38
C GLU A 209 -16.76 5.01 25.09
N ASN A 210 -17.83 4.82 24.32
CA ASN A 210 -19.18 4.93 24.85
C ASN A 210 -19.70 3.62 25.48
N GLY A 211 -18.88 2.57 25.55
CA GLY A 211 -19.24 1.29 26.16
C GLY A 211 -20.26 0.46 25.37
N TYR A 212 -20.44 0.75 24.07
CA TYR A 212 -21.36 -0.02 23.23
C TYR A 212 -20.82 -1.40 22.86
N ALA A 213 -19.50 -1.53 22.75
CA ALA A 213 -18.85 -2.80 22.39
C ALA A 213 -17.43 -2.89 22.94
N SER A 214 -16.92 -4.12 23.11
CA SER A 214 -15.49 -4.35 23.32
C SER A 214 -14.69 -4.19 22.02
N THR A 215 -13.36 -4.03 22.15
CA THR A 215 -12.47 -4.01 20.97
C THR A 215 -12.58 -5.30 20.16
N GLU A 216 -12.74 -6.46 20.84
CA GLU A 216 -12.88 -7.75 20.19
C GLU A 216 -14.19 -7.85 19.38
N ASP A 217 -15.31 -7.33 19.90
CA ASP A 217 -16.59 -7.39 19.20
C ASP A 217 -16.63 -6.46 18.00
N VAL A 218 -15.98 -5.28 18.08
CA VAL A 218 -15.77 -4.40 16.93
C VAL A 218 -14.92 -5.12 15.86
N ASP A 219 -13.81 -5.75 16.25
CA ASP A 219 -12.97 -6.54 15.33
C ASP A 219 -13.77 -7.67 14.66
N LYS A 220 -14.60 -8.40 15.41
CA LYS A 220 -15.47 -9.47 14.86
C LYS A 220 -16.50 -8.92 13.87
N THR A 221 -17.12 -7.77 14.17
CA THR A 221 -18.10 -7.14 13.29
C THR A 221 -17.51 -6.84 11.91
N ILE A 222 -16.26 -6.37 11.88
CA ILE A 222 -15.57 -6.13 10.61
C ILE A 222 -15.10 -7.44 9.98
N ARG A 223 -14.38 -8.29 10.71
CA ARG A 223 -13.76 -9.50 10.16
C ARG A 223 -14.78 -10.51 9.65
N ASP A 224 -15.80 -10.79 10.44
CA ASP A 224 -16.78 -11.84 10.18
C ASP A 224 -18.09 -11.30 9.57
N GLY A 225 -18.24 -9.98 9.50
CA GLY A 225 -19.36 -9.26 8.90
C GLY A 225 -19.01 -8.56 7.60
N LEU A 226 -18.68 -7.26 7.67
CA LEU A 226 -18.46 -6.42 6.49
C LEU A 226 -17.28 -6.90 5.64
N GLY A 227 -16.14 -7.20 6.28
CA GLY A 227 -14.90 -7.58 5.61
C GLY A 227 -14.98 -8.90 4.86
N LEU A 228 -15.88 -9.82 5.27
CA LEU A 228 -16.08 -11.09 4.56
C LEU A 228 -16.58 -10.82 3.12
N ARG A 229 -17.54 -9.94 2.94
CA ARG A 229 -18.02 -9.53 1.61
C ARG A 229 -17.00 -8.66 0.89
N TRP A 230 -16.38 -7.72 1.60
CA TRP A 230 -15.39 -6.81 1.03
C TRP A 230 -14.09 -7.49 0.61
N SER A 231 -13.93 -8.78 0.86
CA SER A 231 -12.79 -9.55 0.34
C SER A 231 -12.85 -9.77 -1.17
N PHE A 232 -14.03 -9.59 -1.81
CA PHE A 232 -14.23 -9.79 -3.25
C PHE A 232 -15.14 -8.74 -3.91
N MET A 233 -15.83 -7.88 -3.14
CA MET A 233 -16.64 -6.78 -3.67
C MET A 233 -16.45 -5.51 -2.84
N GLY A 234 -16.65 -4.34 -3.44
CA GLY A 234 -16.55 -3.06 -2.74
C GLY A 234 -17.86 -2.65 -2.04
N PRO A 235 -17.85 -1.53 -1.30
CA PRO A 235 -19.03 -1.06 -0.58
C PRO A 235 -20.19 -0.66 -1.51
N PHE A 236 -19.94 -0.07 -2.67
CA PHE A 236 -20.99 0.30 -3.63
C PHE A 236 -21.64 -0.93 -4.25
N GLU A 237 -20.87 -1.89 -4.69
CA GLU A 237 -21.39 -3.17 -5.20
C GLU A 237 -22.16 -3.92 -4.12
N THR A 238 -21.67 -3.89 -2.87
CA THR A 238 -22.38 -4.50 -1.74
C THR A 238 -23.78 -3.91 -1.55
N ILE A 239 -23.95 -2.58 -1.60
CA ILE A 239 -25.27 -1.96 -1.45
C ILE A 239 -26.15 -2.10 -2.70
N ASP A 240 -25.53 -2.15 -3.88
CA ASP A 240 -26.23 -2.40 -5.13
C ASP A 240 -26.92 -3.76 -5.14
N LEU A 241 -26.25 -4.77 -4.59
CA LEU A 241 -26.79 -6.14 -4.44
C LEU A 241 -27.73 -6.34 -3.24
N ASN A 242 -27.75 -5.39 -2.29
CA ASN A 242 -28.57 -5.49 -1.07
C ASN A 242 -30.00 -4.94 -1.23
N ALA A 243 -30.35 -4.40 -2.38
CA ALA A 243 -31.70 -3.92 -2.66
C ALA A 243 -32.18 -4.45 -4.03
N PRO A 244 -33.48 -4.80 -4.17
CA PRO A 244 -34.03 -5.42 -5.39
C PRO A 244 -33.80 -4.62 -6.66
N GLU A 245 -33.80 -3.27 -6.58
CA GLU A 245 -33.61 -2.36 -7.71
C GLU A 245 -32.26 -1.62 -7.63
N GLY A 246 -31.28 -2.17 -6.90
CA GLY A 246 -29.91 -1.67 -6.84
C GLY A 246 -29.70 -0.46 -5.94
N VAL A 247 -28.61 0.26 -6.20
CA VAL A 247 -28.11 1.36 -5.34
C VAL A 247 -29.14 2.48 -5.16
N ARG A 248 -29.98 2.75 -6.14
CA ARG A 248 -31.03 3.79 -6.03
C ARG A 248 -32.09 3.38 -5.00
N ASP A 249 -32.63 2.19 -5.11
CA ASP A 249 -33.59 1.61 -4.16
C ASP A 249 -33.00 1.54 -2.75
N TYR A 250 -31.72 1.13 -2.64
CA TYR A 250 -31.00 1.15 -1.36
C TYR A 250 -30.95 2.56 -0.76
N ALA A 251 -30.59 3.56 -1.56
CA ALA A 251 -30.48 4.95 -1.12
C ALA A 251 -31.85 5.50 -0.68
N GLU A 252 -32.90 5.23 -1.43
CA GLU A 252 -34.27 5.66 -1.09
C GLU A 252 -34.75 5.07 0.23
N ARG A 253 -34.41 3.81 0.51
CA ARG A 253 -34.80 3.13 1.77
C ARG A 253 -34.01 3.57 2.98
N TYR A 254 -32.70 3.79 2.83
CA TYR A 254 -31.78 3.88 3.96
C TYR A 254 -31.08 5.22 4.12
N SER A 255 -31.15 6.15 3.14
CA SER A 255 -30.41 7.43 3.21
C SER A 255 -30.77 8.27 4.43
N GLN A 256 -32.03 8.29 4.85
CA GLN A 256 -32.44 9.03 6.03
C GLN A 256 -31.85 8.47 7.32
N THR A 257 -31.89 7.15 7.49
CA THR A 257 -31.30 6.47 8.66
C THR A 257 -29.76 6.64 8.69
N LEU A 258 -29.10 6.51 7.51
CA LEU A 258 -27.65 6.74 7.39
C LEU A 258 -27.29 8.20 7.69
N TYR A 259 -28.10 9.16 7.27
CA TYR A 259 -27.91 10.58 7.58
C TYR A 259 -28.01 10.83 9.10
N GLU A 260 -29.00 10.27 9.77
CA GLU A 260 -29.18 10.39 11.23
C GLU A 260 -27.99 9.77 11.98
N MET A 261 -27.51 8.58 11.55
CA MET A 261 -26.27 7.99 12.10
C MET A 261 -25.07 8.90 11.86
N ALA A 262 -24.89 9.44 10.64
CA ALA A 262 -23.79 10.33 10.31
C ALA A 262 -23.77 11.59 11.18
N GLN A 263 -24.92 12.13 11.57
CA GLN A 263 -24.99 13.25 12.51
C GLN A 263 -24.42 12.90 13.89
N SER A 264 -24.68 11.68 14.37
CA SER A 264 -24.10 11.20 15.64
C SER A 264 -22.60 10.95 15.54
N GLN A 265 -22.09 10.72 14.33
CA GLN A 265 -20.69 10.46 13.99
C GLN A 265 -19.89 11.73 13.63
N ALA A 266 -20.57 12.87 13.42
CA ALA A 266 -19.98 14.08 12.87
C ALA A 266 -18.98 14.80 13.82
N TRP A 267 -18.88 14.38 15.05
CA TRP A 267 -17.98 15.02 16.01
C TRP A 267 -16.55 14.49 15.88
N ALA A 268 -15.69 15.27 15.21
CA ALA A 268 -14.24 15.02 15.17
C ALA A 268 -13.61 15.29 16.57
N LYS A 269 -13.14 14.22 17.19
CA LYS A 269 -12.47 14.27 18.50
C LYS A 269 -11.14 13.52 18.38
N ARG A 270 -10.07 14.05 18.97
CA ARG A 270 -8.85 13.27 19.14
C ARG A 270 -9.12 12.15 20.14
N TRP A 271 -8.56 10.98 19.89
CA TRP A 271 -8.58 9.89 20.86
C TRP A 271 -7.83 10.35 22.12
N SER A 272 -8.49 10.25 23.28
CA SER A 272 -7.85 10.62 24.55
C SER A 272 -6.83 9.55 24.98
N GLU A 273 -5.89 9.94 25.82
CA GLU A 273 -4.89 9.01 26.36
C GLU A 273 -5.55 7.89 27.16
N GLU A 274 -6.61 8.19 27.90
CA GLU A 274 -7.38 7.21 28.66
C GLU A 274 -8.04 6.19 27.74
N LEU A 275 -8.63 6.63 26.62
CA LEU A 275 -9.25 5.75 25.64
C LEU A 275 -8.20 4.86 24.97
N VAL A 276 -7.08 5.43 24.52
CA VAL A 276 -5.98 4.66 23.90
C VAL A 276 -5.44 3.63 24.88
N THR A 277 -5.23 4.00 26.14
CA THR A 277 -4.77 3.09 27.20
C THR A 277 -5.76 1.95 27.46
N ALA A 278 -7.05 2.25 27.50
CA ALA A 278 -8.10 1.22 27.68
C ALA A 278 -8.13 0.23 26.52
N VAL A 279 -8.13 0.74 25.27
CA VAL A 279 -8.08 -0.09 24.06
C VAL A 279 -6.80 -0.93 24.01
N GLU A 280 -5.65 -0.34 24.36
CA GLU A 280 -4.39 -1.08 24.41
C GLU A 280 -4.44 -2.19 25.47
N ALA A 281 -4.97 -1.93 26.66
CA ALA A 281 -5.07 -2.92 27.72
C ALA A 281 -5.91 -4.14 27.27
N GLU A 282 -7.07 -3.93 26.65
CA GLU A 282 -7.87 -5.02 26.08
C GLU A 282 -7.09 -5.79 24.99
N ARG A 283 -6.45 -5.07 24.09
CA ARG A 283 -5.66 -5.69 23.00
C ARG A 283 -4.46 -6.47 23.52
N ARG A 284 -3.80 -6.01 24.61
CA ARG A 284 -2.65 -6.73 25.22
C ARG A 284 -3.08 -8.00 25.94
N GLN A 285 -4.30 -8.08 26.47
CA GLN A 285 -4.85 -9.34 27.00
C GLN A 285 -4.98 -10.41 25.91
N LEU A 286 -5.40 -10.03 24.70
CA LEU A 286 -5.56 -10.93 23.56
C LEU A 286 -4.22 -11.22 22.84
N LEU A 287 -3.33 -10.26 22.78
CA LEU A 287 -2.05 -10.32 22.08
C LEU A 287 -0.96 -9.56 22.87
N PRO A 288 -0.13 -10.25 23.65
CA PRO A 288 1.00 -9.65 24.36
C PRO A 288 1.97 -8.92 23.40
N ALA A 289 2.57 -7.81 23.85
CA ALA A 289 3.41 -6.95 23.03
C ALA A 289 4.62 -7.68 22.40
N ASN A 290 5.24 -8.62 23.13
CA ASN A 290 6.36 -9.44 22.65
C ASN A 290 5.96 -10.40 21.49
N ASN A 291 4.68 -10.65 21.27
CA ASN A 291 4.17 -11.51 20.22
C ASN A 291 3.78 -10.75 18.93
N LEU A 292 3.91 -9.42 18.90
CA LEU A 292 3.50 -8.61 17.75
C LEU A 292 4.27 -8.97 16.46
N ALA A 293 5.57 -9.24 16.55
CA ALA A 293 6.37 -9.66 15.37
C ALA A 293 5.93 -11.01 14.81
N THR A 294 5.68 -11.99 15.69
CA THR A 294 5.15 -13.30 15.31
C THR A 294 3.75 -13.20 14.72
N ARG A 295 2.91 -12.32 15.28
CA ARG A 295 1.54 -12.10 14.78
C ARG A 295 1.52 -11.42 13.41
N ARG A 296 2.50 -10.54 13.11
CA ARG A 296 2.68 -9.97 11.75
C ARG A 296 2.97 -11.06 10.73
N ARG A 297 3.93 -11.96 10.99
CA ARG A 297 4.21 -13.11 10.10
C ARG A 297 2.99 -14.01 9.93
N TRP A 298 2.24 -14.28 10.99
CA TRP A 298 0.97 -15.01 10.90
C TRP A 298 -0.04 -14.28 10.00
N ARG A 299 -0.18 -12.96 10.11
CA ARG A 299 -1.04 -12.13 9.23
C ARG A 299 -0.64 -12.33 7.77
N ASP A 300 0.65 -12.23 7.48
CA ASP A 300 1.14 -12.32 6.11
C ASP A 300 0.85 -13.70 5.50
N ARG A 301 1.07 -14.78 6.26
CA ARG A 301 0.69 -16.14 5.84
C ARG A 301 -0.82 -16.33 5.65
N ARG A 302 -1.64 -15.68 6.47
CA ARG A 302 -3.11 -15.68 6.28
C ARG A 302 -3.51 -14.92 5.00
N LEU A 303 -2.86 -13.82 4.70
CA LEU A 303 -3.04 -13.09 3.44
C LEU A 303 -2.60 -13.95 2.23
N MET A 304 -1.47 -14.64 2.33
CA MET A 304 -1.02 -15.56 1.27
C MET A 304 -2.06 -16.65 0.99
N ALA A 305 -2.57 -17.29 2.02
CA ALA A 305 -3.61 -18.31 1.88
C ALA A 305 -4.91 -17.75 1.27
N LEU A 306 -5.31 -16.54 1.65
CA LEU A 306 -6.47 -15.86 1.07
C LEU A 306 -6.25 -15.52 -0.40
N LEU A 307 -5.08 -15.01 -0.77
CA LEU A 307 -4.74 -14.71 -2.16
C LEU A 307 -4.72 -15.97 -3.04
N ALA A 308 -4.17 -17.07 -2.54
CA ALA A 308 -4.19 -18.35 -3.24
C ALA A 308 -5.62 -18.87 -3.44
N HIS A 309 -6.50 -18.66 -2.45
CA HIS A 309 -7.92 -18.99 -2.56
C HIS A 309 -8.62 -18.10 -3.60
N ARG A 310 -8.42 -16.76 -3.55
CA ARG A 310 -9.01 -15.83 -4.51
C ARG A 310 -8.64 -16.18 -5.94
N ARG A 311 -7.34 -16.39 -6.23
CA ARG A 311 -6.88 -16.80 -7.57
C ARG A 311 -7.60 -18.05 -8.10
N ARG A 312 -7.87 -19.01 -7.22
CA ARG A 312 -8.64 -20.21 -7.62
C ARG A 312 -10.12 -19.89 -7.86
N ALA A 313 -10.71 -19.07 -6.99
CA ALA A 313 -12.10 -18.67 -7.14
C ALA A 313 -12.33 -17.86 -8.43
N ASP A 314 -11.43 -16.91 -8.74
CA ASP A 314 -11.48 -16.13 -9.97
C ASP A 314 -11.38 -17.03 -11.23
N GLN A 315 -10.58 -18.10 -11.19
CA GLN A 315 -10.47 -19.08 -12.27
C GLN A 315 -11.71 -19.98 -12.41
N GLU A 316 -12.34 -20.36 -11.29
CA GLU A 316 -13.46 -21.32 -11.25
C GLU A 316 -14.82 -20.63 -11.44
N ILE A 317 -14.98 -19.42 -10.94
CA ILE A 317 -16.28 -18.73 -10.82
C ILE A 317 -16.28 -17.44 -11.67
N GLY A 318 -15.13 -16.84 -11.92
CA GLY A 318 -14.95 -15.53 -12.56
C GLY A 318 -14.70 -14.40 -11.55
N GLU A 319 -14.33 -13.23 -12.08
CA GLU A 319 -14.14 -12.01 -11.28
C GLU A 319 -15.48 -11.34 -10.93
#